data_a19b2088410944c7f841077b0c1214fc
#
_entry.id   a19b2088410944c7f841077b0c1214fc
#
_cell.length_a   1.000
_cell.length_b   1.000
_cell.length_c   1.000
_cell.angle_alpha   90.00
_cell.angle_beta   90.00
_cell.angle_gamma   90.00
#
_symmetry.space_group_name_H-M   'P 1'
#
loop_
_entity.id
_entity.type
_entity.pdbx_description
1 polymer ?
#
loop_
_entity_poly.entity_id
_entity_poly.type
_entity_poly.pdbx_seq_one_letter_code
_entity_poly.pdbx_strand_id
1 'polypeptide(L)'
;QDRNEFGVKKVPEYNGYTKAVDDRCIRLFKNDPRIFFEFNTHETLYNSLERSKLVYKKTNIVIHHWGKLTMSEKAPYYYKIALERLKRFPDDYQSYYYVGVSAEFIGKIDVAYEAFKKGYEKYKTSYYKNPLDFVERKRRLLNGGRKVN
;
A
#
# COMPACT_ATOMS: atom_id res chain seq x y z
N GLN A 1 -23.24 -12.41 -4.64
CA GLN A 1 -21.93 -11.90 -5.05
C GLN A 1 -20.85 -12.62 -4.24
N ASP A 2 -20.13 -13.51 -4.88
CA ASP A 2 -19.05 -14.27 -4.25
C ASP A 2 -17.88 -13.32 -3.96
N ARG A 3 -17.80 -12.84 -2.73
CA ARG A 3 -16.59 -12.20 -2.23
C ARG A 3 -15.71 -13.26 -1.59
N ASN A 4 -14.47 -13.34 -2.00
CA ASN A 4 -13.48 -14.07 -1.23
C ASN A 4 -13.06 -13.23 0.00
N GLU A 5 -12.23 -13.81 0.85
CA GLU A 5 -11.69 -13.16 2.06
C GLU A 5 -10.95 -11.83 1.81
N PHE A 6 -10.57 -11.53 0.55
CA PHE A 6 -9.91 -10.29 0.12
C PHE A 6 -10.88 -9.28 -0.50
N GLY A 7 -12.20 -9.54 -0.47
CA GLY A 7 -13.18 -8.65 -1.10
C GLY A 7 -13.15 -8.65 -2.63
N VAL A 8 -12.47 -9.61 -3.25
CA VAL A 8 -12.41 -9.75 -4.72
C VAL A 8 -13.74 -10.29 -5.21
N LYS A 9 -14.32 -9.67 -6.22
CA LYS A 9 -15.54 -10.13 -6.89
C LYS A 9 -15.26 -10.44 -8.36
N LYS A 10 -15.99 -11.44 -8.90
CA LYS A 10 -16.02 -11.69 -10.33
C LYS A 10 -16.79 -10.55 -11.02
N VAL A 11 -16.29 -10.10 -12.14
CA VAL A 11 -16.93 -9.09 -12.99
C VAL A 11 -16.98 -9.62 -14.43
N PRO A 12 -17.89 -9.12 -15.28
CA PRO A 12 -17.81 -9.37 -16.71
C PRO A 12 -16.43 -9.01 -17.24
N GLU A 13 -15.92 -9.80 -18.19
CA GLU A 13 -14.62 -9.56 -18.77
C GLU A 13 -14.57 -8.18 -19.42
N TYR A 14 -13.53 -7.43 -19.08
CA TYR A 14 -13.24 -6.14 -19.67
C TYR A 14 -11.72 -5.98 -19.79
N ASN A 15 -11.20 -5.79 -20.98
CA ASN A 15 -9.76 -5.69 -21.26
C ASN A 15 -8.91 -6.83 -20.63
N GLY A 16 -9.43 -8.06 -20.65
CA GLY A 16 -8.76 -9.22 -20.07
C GLY A 16 -8.89 -9.39 -18.55
N TYR A 17 -9.58 -8.47 -17.88
CA TYR A 17 -9.83 -8.57 -16.43
C TYR A 17 -11.20 -9.20 -16.16
N THR A 18 -11.21 -10.20 -15.29
CA THR A 18 -12.43 -10.92 -14.86
C THR A 18 -12.71 -10.78 -13.37
N LYS A 19 -11.85 -10.05 -12.65
CA LYS A 19 -11.95 -9.82 -11.21
C LYS A 19 -11.73 -8.35 -10.88
N ALA A 20 -12.43 -7.85 -9.88
CA ALA A 20 -12.28 -6.50 -9.37
C ALA A 20 -12.31 -6.49 -7.84
N VAL A 21 -11.67 -5.50 -7.26
CA VAL A 21 -11.76 -5.14 -5.85
C VAL A 21 -12.49 -3.80 -5.76
N ASP A 22 -13.51 -3.73 -4.89
CA ASP A 22 -14.16 -2.45 -4.60
C ASP A 22 -13.31 -1.69 -3.58
N ASP A 23 -12.83 -0.53 -3.99
CA ASP A 23 -12.23 0.44 -3.10
C ASP A 23 -13.05 1.73 -3.09
N ARG A 24 -13.13 2.37 -1.94
CA ARG A 24 -13.88 3.62 -1.79
C ARG A 24 -12.91 4.76 -1.50
N CYS A 25 -12.88 5.71 -2.43
CA CYS A 25 -12.03 6.88 -2.27
C CYS A 25 -12.81 8.15 -2.65
N ILE A 26 -12.41 9.26 -2.05
CA ILE A 26 -13.00 10.56 -2.35
C ILE A 26 -12.42 11.04 -3.67
N ARG A 27 -13.28 11.30 -4.67
CA ARG A 27 -12.88 11.75 -6.01
C ARG A 27 -13.56 13.04 -6.45
N LEU A 28 -14.69 13.37 -5.86
CA LEU A 28 -15.43 14.59 -6.16
C LEU A 28 -15.49 15.48 -4.91
N PHE A 29 -14.96 16.69 -5.02
CA PHE A 29 -14.95 17.67 -3.93
C PHE A 29 -14.93 19.08 -4.51
N LYS A 30 -15.34 20.04 -3.70
CA LYS A 30 -15.28 21.47 -4.09
C LYS A 30 -13.83 21.92 -4.19
N ASN A 31 -13.55 22.86 -5.08
CA ASN A 31 -12.28 23.57 -5.10
C ASN A 31 -12.20 24.52 -3.90
N ASP A 32 -11.75 23.98 -2.78
CA ASP A 32 -11.60 24.67 -1.50
C ASP A 32 -10.15 24.51 -1.04
N PRO A 33 -9.41 25.57 -0.73
CA PRO A 33 -7.99 25.48 -0.37
C PRO A 33 -7.71 24.65 0.88
N ARG A 34 -8.73 24.35 1.70
CA ARG A 34 -8.63 23.45 2.85
C ARG A 34 -8.64 21.97 2.46
N ILE A 35 -9.04 21.64 1.22
CA ILE A 35 -9.12 20.28 0.70
C ILE A 35 -7.95 20.04 -0.23
N PHE A 36 -7.01 19.21 0.19
CA PHE A 36 -5.84 18.89 -0.60
C PHE A 36 -5.36 17.46 -0.35
N PHE A 37 -4.74 16.88 -1.36
CA PHE A 37 -4.13 15.57 -1.25
C PHE A 37 -2.87 15.62 -0.39
N GLU A 38 -2.74 14.66 0.50
CA GLU A 38 -1.56 14.46 1.32
C GLU A 38 -0.84 13.18 0.90
N PHE A 39 0.47 13.16 1.13
CA PHE A 39 1.42 12.13 0.79
C PHE A 39 1.77 12.05 -0.71
N ASN A 40 2.95 11.47 -0.99
CA ASN A 40 3.48 11.33 -2.35
C ASN A 40 3.04 10.02 -3.03
N THR A 41 2.52 9.08 -2.24
CA THR A 41 1.93 7.82 -2.70
C THR A 41 0.71 7.51 -1.85
N HIS A 42 -0.28 6.90 -2.47
CA HIS A 42 -1.56 6.64 -1.83
C HIS A 42 -2.15 7.92 -1.22
N GLU A 43 -2.18 8.93 -2.06
CA GLU A 43 -2.67 10.27 -1.72
C GLU A 43 -4.09 10.16 -1.17
N THR A 44 -4.33 10.88 -0.09
CA THR A 44 -5.64 10.91 0.56
C THR A 44 -6.11 12.33 0.83
N LEU A 45 -7.42 12.51 0.79
CA LEU A 45 -8.10 13.75 1.20
C LEU A 45 -8.63 13.67 2.64
N TYR A 46 -8.63 12.48 3.25
CA TYR A 46 -9.28 12.27 4.55
C TYR A 46 -8.75 13.19 5.64
N ASN A 47 -7.44 13.33 5.76
CA ASN A 47 -6.84 14.16 6.80
C ASN A 47 -7.17 15.65 6.62
N SER A 48 -7.17 16.14 5.37
CA SER A 48 -7.52 17.54 5.09
C SER A 48 -9.00 17.84 5.37
N LEU A 49 -9.89 16.89 5.05
CA LEU A 49 -11.31 16.98 5.37
C LEU A 49 -11.58 16.94 6.87
N GLU A 50 -10.91 16.05 7.60
CA GLU A 50 -11.04 15.93 9.06
C GLU A 50 -10.60 17.21 9.76
N ARG A 51 -9.41 17.73 9.45
CA ARG A 51 -8.94 19.01 10.00
C ARG A 51 -9.85 20.18 9.68
N SER A 52 -10.47 20.17 8.51
CA SER A 52 -11.40 21.22 8.08
C SER A 52 -12.83 21.00 8.59
N LYS A 53 -13.09 19.92 9.32
CA LYS A 53 -14.42 19.51 9.80
C LYS A 53 -15.44 19.40 8.66
N LEU A 54 -15.00 19.04 7.47
CA LEU A 54 -15.84 18.85 6.31
C LEU A 54 -16.33 17.41 6.22
N VAL A 55 -17.62 17.27 5.92
CA VAL A 55 -18.24 15.95 5.74
C VAL A 55 -18.29 15.55 4.26
N TYR A 56 -18.21 14.25 4.02
CA TYR A 56 -18.38 13.67 2.69
C TYR A 56 -19.53 12.68 2.65
N LYS A 57 -20.12 12.51 1.48
CA LYS A 57 -21.21 11.57 1.24
C LYS A 57 -20.74 10.41 0.37
N LYS A 58 -21.22 9.22 0.66
CA LYS A 58 -21.05 8.05 -0.21
C LYS A 58 -21.97 8.19 -1.42
N THR A 59 -21.46 7.89 -2.60
CA THR A 59 -22.22 7.83 -3.85
C THR A 59 -22.10 6.45 -4.47
N ASN A 60 -22.95 6.15 -5.44
CA ASN A 60 -22.87 4.92 -6.23
C ASN A 60 -22.13 5.14 -7.56
N ILE A 61 -21.39 6.23 -7.67
CA ILE A 61 -20.56 6.48 -8.85
C ILE A 61 -19.41 5.47 -8.85
N VAL A 62 -19.29 4.69 -9.91
CA VAL A 62 -18.25 3.70 -10.11
C VAL A 62 -17.22 4.27 -11.06
N ILE A 63 -15.96 4.31 -10.62
CA ILE A 63 -14.82 4.68 -11.44
C ILE A 63 -13.98 3.42 -11.64
N HIS A 64 -13.92 2.95 -12.89
CA HIS A 64 -13.08 1.80 -13.21
C HIS A 64 -11.61 2.23 -13.30
N HIS A 65 -10.77 1.59 -12.46
CA HIS A 65 -9.33 1.82 -12.46
C HIS A 65 -8.61 0.60 -13.07
N TRP A 66 -7.93 0.82 -14.19
CA TRP A 66 -7.18 -0.20 -14.90
C TRP A 66 -5.68 0.05 -14.77
N GLY A 67 -5.00 -0.85 -14.09
CA GLY A 67 -3.54 -0.80 -14.00
C GLY A 67 -2.88 -1.47 -15.21
N LYS A 68 -2.09 -0.74 -16.00
CA LYS A 68 -1.32 -1.31 -17.13
C LYS A 68 0.00 -1.95 -16.68
N LEU A 69 0.61 -1.46 -15.60
CA LEU A 69 1.90 -1.95 -15.11
C LEU A 69 1.71 -2.88 -13.92
N THR A 70 2.49 -3.94 -13.88
CA THR A 70 2.57 -4.85 -12.73
C THR A 70 3.23 -4.17 -11.53
N MET A 71 3.05 -4.74 -10.33
CA MET A 71 3.77 -4.22 -9.14
C MET A 71 5.29 -4.33 -9.30
N SER A 72 5.81 -5.37 -9.95
CA SER A 72 7.24 -5.51 -10.19
C SER A 72 7.81 -4.38 -11.05
N GLU A 73 7.09 -3.94 -12.07
CA GLU A 73 7.51 -2.81 -12.92
C GLU A 73 7.46 -1.47 -12.19
N LYS A 74 6.51 -1.30 -11.29
CA LYS A 74 6.32 -0.05 -10.52
C LYS A 74 7.19 0.02 -9.27
N ALA A 75 7.58 -1.12 -8.71
CA ALA A 75 8.23 -1.20 -7.41
C ALA A 75 9.52 -0.38 -7.28
N PRO A 76 10.42 -0.29 -8.27
CA PRO A 76 11.60 0.58 -8.17
C PRO A 76 11.26 2.05 -7.96
N TYR A 77 10.25 2.54 -8.68
CA TYR A 77 9.74 3.91 -8.53
C TYR A 77 9.08 4.11 -7.16
N TYR A 78 8.19 3.19 -6.77
CA TYR A 78 7.52 3.27 -5.47
C TYR A 78 8.49 3.14 -4.29
N TYR A 79 9.56 2.35 -4.42
CA TYR A 79 10.58 2.25 -3.39
C TYR A 79 11.27 3.60 -3.12
N LYS A 80 11.63 4.32 -4.18
CA LYS A 80 12.20 5.67 -4.04
C LYS A 80 11.25 6.61 -3.31
N ILE A 81 9.98 6.67 -3.74
CA ILE A 81 8.98 7.53 -3.12
C ILE A 81 8.68 7.11 -1.67
N ALA A 82 8.65 5.81 -1.38
CA ALA A 82 8.43 5.30 -0.03
C ALA A 82 9.56 5.72 0.93
N LEU A 83 10.81 5.74 0.47
CA LEU A 83 11.94 6.25 1.27
C LEU A 83 11.80 7.75 1.54
N GLU A 84 11.41 8.54 0.54
CA GLU A 84 11.15 9.98 0.71
C GLU A 84 9.99 10.22 1.69
N ARG A 85 8.91 9.42 1.58
CA ARG A 85 7.79 9.47 2.52
C ARG A 85 8.25 9.16 3.95
N LEU A 86 9.00 8.08 4.15
CA LEU A 86 9.51 7.71 5.48
C LEU A 86 10.39 8.80 6.07
N LYS A 87 11.25 9.43 5.26
CA LYS A 87 12.08 10.56 5.70
C LYS A 87 11.24 11.78 6.11
N ARG A 88 10.18 12.07 5.36
CA ARG A 88 9.33 13.24 5.59
C ARG A 88 8.29 13.02 6.69
N PHE A 89 7.79 11.79 6.81
CA PHE A 89 6.74 11.41 7.74
C PHE A 89 7.12 10.14 8.52
N PRO A 90 8.14 10.21 9.42
CA PRO A 90 8.66 9.03 10.13
C PRO A 90 7.65 8.45 11.13
N ASP A 91 6.65 9.23 11.52
CA ASP A 91 5.58 8.83 12.44
C ASP A 91 4.29 8.43 11.74
N ASP A 92 4.26 8.51 10.41
CA ASP A 92 3.11 8.02 9.65
C ASP A 92 3.05 6.49 9.68
N TYR A 93 1.87 5.98 10.07
CA TYR A 93 1.60 4.55 10.23
C TYR A 93 1.96 3.70 9.00
N GLN A 94 1.85 4.25 7.79
CA GLN A 94 2.06 3.52 6.55
C GLN A 94 3.49 3.64 6.00
N SER A 95 4.29 4.58 6.49
CA SER A 95 5.60 4.88 5.89
C SER A 95 6.54 3.67 5.85
N TYR A 96 6.70 2.97 6.98
CA TYR A 96 7.51 1.75 7.02
C TYR A 96 6.93 0.62 6.15
N TYR A 97 5.60 0.52 6.09
CA TYR A 97 4.92 -0.50 5.30
C TYR A 97 5.23 -0.36 3.81
N TYR A 98 5.13 0.85 3.26
CA TYR A 98 5.41 1.07 1.83
C TYR A 98 6.88 0.85 1.48
N VAL A 99 7.80 1.19 2.37
CA VAL A 99 9.22 0.83 2.20
C VAL A 99 9.37 -0.69 2.17
N GLY A 100 8.78 -1.40 3.12
CA GLY A 100 8.85 -2.86 3.20
C GLY A 100 8.31 -3.56 1.96
N VAL A 101 7.09 -3.21 1.54
CA VAL A 101 6.45 -3.80 0.35
C VAL A 101 7.26 -3.52 -0.91
N SER A 102 7.63 -2.25 -1.15
CA SER A 102 8.38 -1.90 -2.36
C SER A 102 9.75 -2.55 -2.40
N ALA A 103 10.46 -2.62 -1.26
CA ALA A 103 11.74 -3.29 -1.14
C ALA A 103 11.64 -4.80 -1.42
N GLU A 104 10.58 -5.45 -0.92
CA GLU A 104 10.33 -6.87 -1.16
C GLU A 104 10.16 -7.16 -2.66
N PHE A 105 9.35 -6.36 -3.35
CA PHE A 105 9.11 -6.52 -4.80
C PHE A 105 10.37 -6.31 -5.66
N ILE A 106 11.33 -5.49 -5.23
CA ILE A 106 12.63 -5.31 -5.94
C ILE A 106 13.73 -6.24 -5.41
N GLY A 107 13.38 -7.24 -4.60
CA GLY A 107 14.32 -8.25 -4.09
C GLY A 107 15.22 -7.79 -2.95
N LYS A 108 15.04 -6.59 -2.39
CA LYS A 108 15.80 -6.08 -1.23
C LYS A 108 15.23 -6.63 0.07
N ILE A 109 15.35 -7.95 0.27
CA ILE A 109 14.67 -8.69 1.34
C ILE A 109 15.09 -8.24 2.74
N ASP A 110 16.39 -7.94 2.96
CA ASP A 110 16.87 -7.44 4.26
C ASP A 110 16.31 -6.06 4.58
N VAL A 111 16.19 -5.17 3.59
CA VAL A 111 15.57 -3.86 3.76
C VAL A 111 14.09 -3.98 4.07
N ALA A 112 13.38 -4.88 3.39
CA ALA A 112 11.96 -5.16 3.65
C ALA A 112 11.75 -5.68 5.07
N TYR A 113 12.59 -6.61 5.52
CA TYR A 113 12.58 -7.15 6.87
C TYR A 113 12.75 -6.05 7.92
N GLU A 114 13.79 -5.22 7.79
CA GLU A 114 14.05 -4.14 8.74
C GLU A 114 12.93 -3.09 8.76
N ALA A 115 12.34 -2.76 7.61
CA ALA A 115 11.23 -1.84 7.55
C ALA A 115 9.99 -2.38 8.26
N PHE A 116 9.58 -3.64 7.98
CA PHE A 116 8.44 -4.25 8.65
C PHE A 116 8.68 -4.46 10.14
N LYS A 117 9.90 -4.84 10.54
CA LYS A 117 10.30 -4.99 11.93
C LYS A 117 10.16 -3.67 12.70
N LYS A 118 10.72 -2.59 12.19
CA LYS A 118 10.58 -1.25 12.80
C LYS A 118 9.13 -0.80 12.89
N GLY A 119 8.36 -1.01 11.82
CA GLY A 119 6.92 -0.73 11.84
C GLY A 119 6.18 -1.55 12.88
N TYR A 120 6.49 -2.84 13.01
CA TYR A 120 5.88 -3.70 14.04
C TYR A 120 6.30 -3.30 15.46
N GLU A 121 7.56 -2.99 15.70
CA GLU A 121 8.04 -2.52 16.99
C GLU A 121 7.34 -1.25 17.44
N LYS A 122 7.06 -0.35 16.49
CA LYS A 122 6.39 0.92 16.77
C LYS A 122 4.87 0.79 16.97
N TYR A 123 4.19 -0.01 16.15
CA TYR A 123 2.72 -0.02 16.09
C TYR A 123 2.06 -1.28 16.61
N LYS A 124 2.78 -2.40 16.76
CA LYS A 124 2.31 -3.67 17.36
C LYS A 124 1.03 -4.24 16.73
N THR A 125 0.85 -4.12 15.40
CA THR A 125 -0.37 -4.56 14.71
C THR A 125 -0.12 -5.69 13.72
N SER A 126 -1.17 -6.46 13.39
CA SER A 126 -1.15 -7.49 12.36
C SER A 126 -0.80 -6.94 10.97
N TYR A 127 -1.10 -5.67 10.72
CA TYR A 127 -0.74 -4.94 9.51
C TYR A 127 0.76 -5.03 9.21
N TYR A 128 1.61 -5.01 10.26
CA TYR A 128 3.04 -5.18 10.15
C TYR A 128 3.50 -6.60 10.44
N LYS A 129 2.83 -7.32 11.35
CA LYS A 129 3.21 -8.67 11.78
C LYS A 129 3.17 -9.65 10.61
N ASN A 130 2.09 -9.65 9.84
CA ASN A 130 1.91 -10.61 8.76
C ASN A 130 2.98 -10.47 7.65
N PRO A 131 3.26 -9.28 7.09
CA PRO A 131 4.33 -9.13 6.12
C PRO A 131 5.73 -9.36 6.72
N LEU A 132 5.96 -9.02 7.98
CA LEU A 132 7.22 -9.34 8.67
C LEU A 132 7.48 -10.85 8.70
N ASP A 133 6.50 -11.65 9.12
CA ASP A 133 6.61 -13.11 9.18
C ASP A 133 6.82 -13.73 7.79
N PHE A 134 6.19 -13.14 6.76
CA PHE A 134 6.38 -13.55 5.37
C PHE A 134 7.81 -13.30 4.90
N VAL A 135 8.31 -12.09 5.09
CA VAL A 135 9.65 -11.69 4.64
C VAL A 135 10.74 -12.40 5.46
N GLU A 136 10.52 -12.65 6.75
CA GLU A 136 11.44 -13.42 7.57
C GLU A 136 11.60 -14.87 7.06
N ARG A 137 10.51 -15.53 6.71
CA ARG A 137 10.57 -16.86 6.08
C ARG A 137 11.34 -16.84 4.76
N LYS A 138 11.05 -15.86 3.91
CA LYS A 138 11.74 -15.67 2.62
C LYS A 138 13.25 -15.45 2.81
N ARG A 139 13.62 -14.63 3.80
CA ARG A 139 15.02 -14.35 4.19
C ARG A 139 15.75 -15.63 4.64
N ARG A 140 15.11 -16.46 5.47
CA ARG A 140 15.68 -17.75 5.93
C ARG A 140 15.92 -18.71 4.77
N LEU A 141 15.00 -18.79 3.81
CA LEU A 141 15.15 -19.64 2.64
C LEU A 141 16.33 -19.21 1.76
N LEU A 142 16.49 -17.91 1.55
CA LEU A 142 17.59 -17.35 0.75
C LEU A 142 18.94 -17.55 1.42
N ASN A 143 19.02 -17.47 2.75
CA ASN A 143 20.27 -17.66 3.52
C ASN A 143 20.56 -19.12 3.82
N GLY A 144 19.55 -19.98 4.00
CA GLY A 144 19.72 -21.43 4.25
C GLY A 144 20.19 -22.22 3.02
N GLY A 145 20.04 -21.67 1.80
CA GLY A 145 20.59 -22.25 0.57
C GLY A 145 22.08 -21.99 0.36
N ARG A 146 22.67 -21.09 1.11
CA ARG A 146 24.13 -20.88 1.12
C ARG A 146 24.76 -21.82 2.15
N LYS A 147 24.96 -23.11 1.78
CA LYS A 147 25.96 -23.94 2.46
C LYS A 147 27.30 -23.22 2.24
N VAL A 148 27.88 -22.75 3.33
CA VAL A 148 29.27 -22.32 3.36
C VAL A 148 30.10 -23.56 3.05
N ASN A 149 30.70 -23.59 1.84
CA ASN A 149 31.77 -24.52 1.52
C ASN A 149 33.07 -23.95 2.10
#